data_a54620edff3bc139029efbcf1a51c801
#
_entry.id   a54620edff3bc139029efbcf1a51c801
#
_cell.length_a   1.000
_cell.length_b   1.000
_cell.length_c   1.000
_cell.angle_alpha   90.00
_cell.angle_beta   90.00
_cell.angle_gamma   90.00
#
_symmetry.space_group_name_H-M   'P 1'
#
loop_
_entity.id
_entity.type
_entity.pdbx_description
1 polymer ?
#
loop_
_entity_poly.entity_id
_entity_poly.type
_entity_poly.pdbx_seq_one_letter_code
_entity_poly.pdbx_strand_id
1 'polypeptide(L)'
;MILSASRRTDIPAFYSEWFYRRIREGFVYVRNPMNARQVSRIDISPRVVDCIVFWTKNAAPMMDRLDELKEYDYYFQFTVNDYGSEVEPYLPKLSERLETFMRLSEKIGRERVIWRYDPILFSDRYTPKSHLESFEKIASALGKYTEKCVFSFVDIYPSKNIGNLKKLRFCRLSPEELDCFVAGLSSIGQSNELVLATCAEAIDLAKHRIAHNSCIDKALIERITGTVLDVGDGRQREHCRCVKCDDIGTYDTCPHGCIYCYANFRPNIVSGKRKAYDVNSPLLCDSMTEADKITERPVKSYKSYKQEYEQLTLQNLQGPFPVTASRRDNRTRS
;
A
#
# COMPACT_ATOMS: atom_id res chain seq x y z
N MET A 1 13.50 -3.43 5.95
CA MET A 1 12.27 -2.75 6.45
C MET A 1 11.32 -2.51 5.30
N ILE A 2 10.00 -2.57 5.51
CA ILE A 2 9.00 -2.15 4.52
C ILE A 2 8.56 -0.72 4.86
N LEU A 3 8.63 0.19 3.88
CA LEU A 3 8.33 1.60 4.05
C LEU A 3 6.91 1.90 3.54
N SER A 4 6.02 2.43 4.38
CA SER A 4 4.69 2.89 4.00
C SER A 4 4.68 4.40 3.74
N ALA A 5 4.43 4.80 2.48
CA ALA A 5 4.44 6.20 2.03
C ALA A 5 3.09 6.63 1.42
N SER A 6 2.03 6.85 2.13
CA SER A 6 1.68 6.62 3.51
C SER A 6 0.15 6.38 3.64
N ARG A 7 -0.29 5.75 4.72
CA ARG A 7 -1.73 5.62 5.02
C ARG A 7 -2.32 6.85 5.72
N ARG A 8 -1.48 7.82 6.10
CA ARG A 8 -1.88 9.03 6.85
C ARG A 8 -2.09 10.24 5.96
N THR A 9 -1.48 10.23 4.77
CA THR A 9 -1.57 11.31 3.77
C THR A 9 -1.23 10.76 2.38
N ASP A 10 -1.62 11.47 1.34
CA ASP A 10 -1.30 11.11 -0.04
C ASP A 10 0.03 11.78 -0.45
N ILE A 11 1.13 11.06 -0.19
CA ILE A 11 2.48 11.55 -0.52
C ILE A 11 2.66 11.69 -2.04
N PRO A 12 2.30 10.70 -2.88
CA PRO A 12 2.42 10.83 -4.32
C PRO A 12 1.70 12.05 -4.90
N ALA A 13 0.49 12.36 -4.40
CA ALA A 13 -0.32 13.45 -4.93
C ALA A 13 0.16 14.84 -4.53
N PHE A 14 0.72 15.01 -3.32
CA PHE A 14 0.94 16.35 -2.76
C PHE A 14 2.34 16.62 -2.24
N TYR A 15 3.13 15.57 -2.03
CA TYR A 15 4.43 15.66 -1.36
C TYR A 15 5.52 14.84 -2.07
N SER A 16 5.36 14.59 -3.37
CA SER A 16 6.32 13.85 -4.19
C SER A 16 7.71 14.49 -4.18
N GLU A 17 7.80 15.83 -4.27
CA GLU A 17 9.06 16.57 -4.20
C GLU A 17 9.79 16.35 -2.87
N TRP A 18 9.05 16.46 -1.76
CA TRP A 18 9.58 16.17 -0.44
C TRP A 18 10.07 14.72 -0.33
N PHE A 19 9.28 13.77 -0.84
CA PHE A 19 9.63 12.36 -0.80
C PHE A 19 10.91 12.07 -1.56
N TYR A 20 11.05 12.57 -2.80
CA TYR A 20 12.26 12.42 -3.59
C TYR A 20 13.48 13.04 -2.91
N ARG A 21 13.30 14.16 -2.22
CA ARG A 21 14.37 14.74 -1.43
C ARG A 21 14.77 13.85 -0.25
N ARG A 22 13.80 13.28 0.46
CA ARG A 22 14.08 12.33 1.55
C ARG A 22 14.81 11.10 1.06
N ILE A 23 14.44 10.56 -0.09
CA ILE A 23 15.13 9.43 -0.74
C ILE A 23 16.60 9.77 -1.02
N ARG A 24 16.87 10.92 -1.60
CA ARG A 24 18.26 11.37 -1.89
C ARG A 24 19.09 11.59 -0.62
N GLU A 25 18.49 12.10 0.45
CA GLU A 25 19.16 12.29 1.73
C GLU A 25 19.27 11.00 2.58
N GLY A 26 18.51 9.96 2.24
CA GLY A 26 18.57 8.64 2.86
C GLY A 26 17.91 8.55 4.24
N PHE A 27 17.23 9.61 4.72
CA PHE A 27 16.51 9.57 6.00
C PHE A 27 15.28 10.46 6.02
N VAL A 28 14.40 10.17 6.98
CA VAL A 28 13.20 10.95 7.27
C VAL A 28 12.99 11.07 8.77
N TYR A 29 12.38 12.15 9.22
CA TYR A 29 11.92 12.30 10.59
C TYR A 29 10.42 12.05 10.68
N VAL A 30 10.00 11.33 11.70
CA VAL A 30 8.59 11.05 11.98
C VAL A 30 8.28 11.39 13.42
N ARG A 31 7.38 12.36 13.61
CA ARG A 31 6.89 12.73 14.94
C ARG A 31 5.90 11.68 15.44
N ASN A 32 6.05 11.26 16.68
CA ASN A 32 5.14 10.34 17.32
C ASN A 32 3.75 11.00 17.51
N PRO A 33 2.67 10.48 16.91
CA PRO A 33 1.35 11.09 17.03
C PRO A 33 0.78 11.06 18.46
N MET A 34 1.31 10.19 19.33
CA MET A 34 0.89 10.07 20.74
C MET A 34 1.76 10.89 21.69
N ASN A 35 2.95 11.33 21.22
CA ASN A 35 3.86 12.15 22.01
C ASN A 35 4.56 13.17 21.11
N ALA A 36 4.04 14.39 21.10
CA ALA A 36 4.49 15.46 20.21
C ALA A 36 5.97 15.85 20.35
N ARG A 37 6.61 15.55 21.49
CA ARG A 37 8.05 15.84 21.72
C ARG A 37 8.98 14.74 21.24
N GLN A 38 8.44 13.59 20.86
CA GLN A 38 9.24 12.46 20.40
C GLN A 38 9.29 12.43 18.88
N VAL A 39 10.49 12.52 18.32
CA VAL A 39 10.79 12.45 16.90
C VAL A 39 11.71 11.28 16.64
N SER A 40 11.33 10.39 15.73
CA SER A 40 12.18 9.29 15.28
C SER A 40 12.90 9.69 14.00
N ARG A 41 14.22 9.55 13.96
CA ARG A 41 14.98 9.52 12.72
C ARG A 41 14.98 8.10 12.18
N ILE A 42 14.57 7.93 10.91
CA ILE A 42 14.44 6.64 10.24
C ILE A 42 15.39 6.65 9.04
N ASP A 43 16.31 5.70 8.98
CA ASP A 43 17.10 5.41 7.78
C ASP A 43 16.17 4.82 6.72
N ILE A 44 16.11 5.46 5.55
CA ILE A 44 15.33 5.00 4.39
C ILE A 44 16.22 4.71 3.18
N SER A 45 17.51 4.46 3.39
CA SER A 45 18.43 4.08 2.32
C SER A 45 18.08 2.71 1.70
N PRO A 46 18.52 2.45 0.45
CA PRO A 46 18.26 1.17 -0.23
C PRO A 46 18.79 -0.06 0.53
N ARG A 47 19.76 0.13 1.43
CA ARG A 47 20.33 -0.96 2.25
C ARG A 47 19.35 -1.55 3.25
N VAL A 48 18.40 -0.75 3.73
CA VAL A 48 17.47 -1.15 4.80
C VAL A 48 16.02 -1.24 4.34
N VAL A 49 15.67 -0.58 3.22
CA VAL A 49 14.31 -0.61 2.66
C VAL A 49 14.20 -1.76 1.66
N ASP A 50 13.36 -2.74 1.97
CA ASP A 50 13.10 -3.89 1.12
C ASP A 50 12.05 -3.58 0.05
N CYS A 51 11.04 -2.77 0.41
CA CYS A 51 10.00 -2.33 -0.50
C CYS A 51 9.32 -1.06 0.02
N ILE A 52 8.94 -0.16 -0.90
CA ILE A 52 8.13 1.02 -0.61
C ILE A 52 6.69 0.76 -1.05
N VAL A 53 5.73 1.02 -0.16
CA VAL A 53 4.30 0.92 -0.48
C VAL A 53 3.71 2.32 -0.51
N PHE A 54 3.30 2.76 -1.69
CA PHE A 54 2.63 4.02 -1.89
C PHE A 54 1.11 3.87 -1.78
N TRP A 55 0.47 4.88 -1.20
CA TRP A 55 -0.99 4.98 -1.10
C TRP A 55 -1.42 6.28 -1.74
N THR A 56 -2.24 6.21 -2.76
CA THR A 56 -2.60 7.41 -3.49
C THR A 56 -3.99 7.34 -4.12
N LYS A 57 -4.56 8.50 -4.39
CA LYS A 57 -5.71 8.73 -5.27
C LYS A 57 -5.31 9.47 -6.55
N ASN A 58 -4.06 9.93 -6.63
CA ASN A 58 -3.50 10.59 -7.81
C ASN A 58 -1.97 10.50 -7.81
N ALA A 59 -1.42 9.61 -8.61
CA ALA A 59 0.04 9.44 -8.73
C ALA A 59 0.69 10.42 -9.74
N ALA A 60 -0.08 11.19 -10.51
CA ALA A 60 0.42 12.02 -11.60
C ALA A 60 1.63 12.91 -11.22
N PRO A 61 1.64 13.61 -10.05
CA PRO A 61 2.79 14.46 -9.69
C PRO A 61 4.10 13.71 -9.44
N MET A 62 4.04 12.38 -9.27
CA MET A 62 5.21 11.55 -8.98
C MET A 62 5.77 10.84 -10.22
N MET A 63 4.95 10.67 -11.27
CA MET A 63 5.21 9.72 -12.35
C MET A 63 6.44 10.02 -13.19
N ASP A 64 6.73 11.29 -13.45
CA ASP A 64 7.84 11.69 -14.34
C ASP A 64 9.22 11.44 -13.72
N ARG A 65 9.26 11.18 -12.41
CA ARG A 65 10.50 11.00 -11.64
C ARG A 65 10.60 9.63 -10.95
N LEU A 66 9.82 8.65 -11.35
CA LEU A 66 9.91 7.29 -10.81
C LEU A 66 11.29 6.65 -11.04
N ASP A 67 12.03 7.10 -12.02
CA ASP A 67 13.41 6.65 -12.28
C ASP A 67 14.39 7.00 -11.15
N GLU A 68 14.07 7.99 -10.29
CA GLU A 68 14.84 8.27 -9.06
C GLU A 68 14.71 7.16 -8.02
N LEU A 69 13.73 6.26 -8.18
CA LEU A 69 13.49 5.11 -7.30
C LEU A 69 14.09 3.81 -7.85
N LYS A 70 14.97 3.85 -8.85
CA LYS A 70 15.54 2.66 -9.50
C LYS A 70 16.27 1.69 -8.55
N GLU A 71 16.74 2.18 -7.41
CA GLU A 71 17.42 1.36 -6.38
C GLU A 71 16.44 0.76 -5.37
N TYR A 72 15.13 1.03 -5.51
CA TYR A 72 14.09 0.57 -4.60
C TYR A 72 13.08 -0.29 -5.36
N ASP A 73 12.63 -1.36 -4.71
CA ASP A 73 11.40 -2.03 -5.09
C ASP A 73 10.22 -1.30 -4.48
N TYR A 74 9.12 -1.18 -5.23
CA TYR A 74 7.92 -0.49 -4.77
C TYR A 74 6.68 -0.93 -5.51
N TYR A 75 5.51 -0.67 -4.91
CA TYR A 75 4.20 -0.81 -5.54
C TYR A 75 3.22 0.24 -5.01
N PHE A 76 2.13 0.41 -5.73
CA PHE A 76 1.09 1.39 -5.44
C PHE A 76 -0.21 0.71 -5.01
N GLN A 77 -0.79 1.20 -3.93
CA GLN A 77 -2.18 1.02 -3.55
C GLN A 77 -2.94 2.23 -4.09
N PHE A 78 -3.51 2.13 -5.30
CA PHE A 78 -4.13 3.26 -5.99
C PHE A 78 -5.65 3.21 -5.84
N THR A 79 -6.22 4.17 -5.12
CA THR A 79 -7.67 4.24 -4.90
C THR A 79 -8.37 4.95 -6.06
N VAL A 80 -9.31 4.26 -6.69
CA VAL A 80 -10.21 4.80 -7.72
C VAL A 80 -11.64 4.41 -7.37
N ASN A 81 -12.44 5.40 -6.92
CA ASN A 81 -13.87 5.32 -6.69
C ASN A 81 -14.58 6.27 -7.67
N ASP A 82 -15.89 6.11 -7.89
CA ASP A 82 -16.70 7.04 -8.69
C ASP A 82 -17.64 7.88 -7.80
N TYR A 83 -17.07 8.45 -6.74
CA TYR A 83 -17.80 9.38 -5.87
C TYR A 83 -17.81 10.80 -6.44
N GLY A 84 -18.89 11.53 -6.21
CA GLY A 84 -19.01 12.96 -6.51
C GLY A 84 -18.23 13.84 -5.54
N SER A 85 -18.21 15.14 -5.85
CA SER A 85 -17.50 16.15 -5.05
C SER A 85 -18.07 16.32 -3.63
N GLU A 86 -19.28 15.87 -3.35
CA GLU A 86 -19.85 15.85 -2.00
C GLU A 86 -19.20 14.79 -1.09
N VAL A 87 -18.51 13.82 -1.67
CA VAL A 87 -17.78 12.76 -0.94
C VAL A 87 -16.28 12.93 -1.08
N GLU A 88 -15.80 13.23 -2.28
CA GLU A 88 -14.38 13.41 -2.62
C GLU A 88 -14.15 14.77 -3.31
N PRO A 89 -14.20 15.90 -2.56
CA PRO A 89 -14.35 17.25 -3.12
C PRO A 89 -13.18 17.74 -3.98
N TYR A 90 -11.97 17.29 -3.71
CA TYR A 90 -10.77 17.85 -4.32
C TYR A 90 -9.95 16.81 -5.12
N LEU A 91 -10.62 15.80 -5.64
CA LEU A 91 -10.00 14.83 -6.53
C LEU A 91 -10.08 15.28 -8.00
N PRO A 92 -9.10 14.91 -8.82
CA PRO A 92 -9.22 15.00 -10.28
C PRO A 92 -10.44 14.21 -10.79
N LYS A 93 -10.91 14.51 -11.99
CA LYS A 93 -12.01 13.78 -12.63
C LYS A 93 -11.69 12.29 -12.71
N LEU A 94 -12.72 11.44 -12.71
CA LEU A 94 -12.53 10.00 -12.82
C LEU A 94 -11.70 9.61 -14.06
N SER A 95 -11.97 10.24 -15.22
CA SER A 95 -11.22 9.98 -16.46
C SER A 95 -9.72 10.25 -16.31
N GLU A 96 -9.34 11.34 -15.64
CA GLU A 96 -7.93 11.68 -15.41
C GLU A 96 -7.26 10.70 -14.44
N ARG A 97 -7.99 10.22 -13.43
CA ARG A 97 -7.49 9.22 -12.47
C ARG A 97 -7.33 7.85 -13.13
N LEU A 98 -8.25 7.46 -14.02
CA LEU A 98 -8.14 6.23 -14.81
C LEU A 98 -6.94 6.31 -15.75
N GLU A 99 -6.77 7.40 -16.47
CA GLU A 99 -5.60 7.61 -17.35
C GLU A 99 -4.29 7.56 -16.55
N THR A 100 -4.25 8.23 -15.39
CA THR A 100 -3.07 8.20 -14.51
C THR A 100 -2.75 6.78 -14.04
N PHE A 101 -3.78 6.00 -13.69
CA PHE A 101 -3.62 4.60 -13.28
C PHE A 101 -3.04 3.75 -14.43
N MET A 102 -3.62 3.86 -15.62
CA MET A 102 -3.18 3.10 -16.80
C MET A 102 -1.72 3.43 -17.15
N ARG A 103 -1.38 4.71 -17.24
CA ARG A 103 0.00 5.16 -17.50
C ARG A 103 0.99 4.69 -16.43
N LEU A 104 0.59 4.71 -15.17
CA LEU A 104 1.43 4.19 -14.08
C LEU A 104 1.68 2.70 -14.26
N SER A 105 0.63 1.93 -14.54
CA SER A 105 0.72 0.48 -14.77
C SER A 105 1.60 0.14 -15.97
N GLU A 106 1.48 0.86 -17.07
CA GLU A 106 2.34 0.70 -18.25
C GLU A 106 3.82 0.97 -17.92
N LYS A 107 4.09 1.93 -17.01
CA LYS A 107 5.46 2.31 -16.64
C LYS A 107 6.11 1.31 -15.67
N ILE A 108 5.37 0.72 -14.72
CA ILE A 108 5.97 -0.07 -13.64
C ILE A 108 5.52 -1.55 -13.59
N GLY A 109 4.58 -1.96 -14.44
CA GLY A 109 3.97 -3.29 -14.47
C GLY A 109 2.63 -3.37 -13.71
N ARG A 110 1.70 -4.16 -14.26
CA ARG A 110 0.34 -4.31 -13.73
C ARG A 110 0.29 -4.96 -12.34
N GLU A 111 1.28 -5.76 -12.00
CA GLU A 111 1.43 -6.41 -10.71
C GLU A 111 1.82 -5.44 -9.59
N ARG A 112 2.37 -4.27 -9.96
CA ARG A 112 2.82 -3.23 -9.02
C ARG A 112 1.80 -2.13 -8.79
N VAL A 113 0.62 -2.19 -9.43
CA VAL A 113 -0.46 -1.20 -9.22
C VAL A 113 -1.73 -1.92 -8.80
N ILE A 114 -2.03 -1.88 -7.51
CA ILE A 114 -3.22 -2.52 -6.93
C ILE A 114 -4.36 -1.52 -6.94
N TRP A 115 -5.46 -1.85 -7.62
CA TRP A 115 -6.65 -1.03 -7.57
C TRP A 115 -7.35 -1.16 -6.22
N ARG A 116 -7.70 -0.04 -5.60
CA ARG A 116 -8.53 0.00 -4.39
C ARG A 116 -9.87 0.64 -4.73
N TYR A 117 -10.94 -0.13 -4.60
CA TYR A 117 -12.31 0.38 -4.59
C TYR A 117 -12.74 0.55 -3.13
N ASP A 118 -12.23 1.59 -2.48
CA ASP A 118 -12.13 1.67 -1.02
C ASP A 118 -12.24 3.12 -0.51
N PRO A 119 -13.15 3.34 0.47
CA PRO A 119 -14.19 2.45 0.98
C PRO A 119 -15.46 2.46 0.14
N ILE A 120 -16.27 1.40 0.24
CA ILE A 120 -17.65 1.37 -0.23
C ILE A 120 -18.53 1.96 0.87
N LEU A 121 -19.35 2.94 0.53
CA LEU A 121 -20.35 3.53 1.43
C LEU A 121 -21.73 3.55 0.77
N PHE A 122 -22.75 3.13 1.49
CA PHE A 122 -24.14 3.12 0.99
C PHE A 122 -24.90 4.32 1.52
N SER A 123 -25.75 4.90 0.65
CA SER A 123 -26.63 6.02 0.97
C SER A 123 -27.76 6.08 -0.07
N ASP A 124 -28.68 7.05 0.05
CA ASP A 124 -29.74 7.26 -0.92
C ASP A 124 -29.21 7.46 -2.36
N ARG A 125 -28.02 8.05 -2.51
CA ARG A 125 -27.37 8.29 -3.79
C ARG A 125 -26.47 7.13 -4.22
N TYR A 126 -25.72 6.58 -3.28
CA TYR A 126 -24.75 5.49 -3.51
C TYR A 126 -25.36 4.15 -3.10
N THR A 127 -26.28 3.68 -3.94
CA THR A 127 -27.00 2.42 -3.76
C THR A 127 -26.14 1.21 -4.20
N PRO A 128 -26.50 -0.02 -3.82
CA PRO A 128 -25.83 -1.21 -4.35
C PRO A 128 -25.79 -1.23 -5.89
N LYS A 129 -26.89 -0.85 -6.55
CA LYS A 129 -26.95 -0.76 -8.01
C LYS A 129 -25.96 0.24 -8.58
N SER A 130 -25.93 1.48 -8.05
CA SER A 130 -25.00 2.51 -8.54
C SER A 130 -23.54 2.14 -8.29
N HIS A 131 -23.24 1.41 -7.20
CA HIS A 131 -21.90 0.88 -6.97
C HIS A 131 -21.52 -0.20 -7.98
N LEU A 132 -22.43 -1.13 -8.33
CA LEU A 132 -22.14 -2.15 -9.34
C LEU A 132 -21.89 -1.52 -10.72
N GLU A 133 -22.70 -0.53 -11.12
CA GLU A 133 -22.51 0.22 -12.37
C GLU A 133 -21.15 0.94 -12.40
N SER A 134 -20.79 1.64 -11.31
CA SER A 134 -19.50 2.32 -11.19
C SER A 134 -18.32 1.35 -11.14
N PHE A 135 -18.48 0.22 -10.45
CA PHE A 135 -17.45 -0.80 -10.34
C PHE A 135 -17.20 -1.46 -11.71
N GLU A 136 -18.24 -1.81 -12.45
CA GLU A 136 -18.14 -2.39 -13.80
C GLU A 136 -17.43 -1.42 -14.76
N LYS A 137 -17.82 -0.16 -14.77
CA LYS A 137 -17.19 0.90 -15.57
C LYS A 137 -15.70 1.00 -15.30
N ILE A 138 -15.28 1.02 -14.01
CA ILE A 138 -13.88 1.10 -13.62
C ILE A 138 -13.13 -0.21 -13.91
N ALA A 139 -13.74 -1.37 -13.60
CA ALA A 139 -13.18 -2.68 -13.86
C ALA A 139 -12.88 -2.90 -15.35
N SER A 140 -13.83 -2.52 -16.21
CA SER A 140 -13.66 -2.60 -17.67
C SER A 140 -12.53 -1.72 -18.19
N ALA A 141 -12.27 -0.57 -17.55
CA ALA A 141 -11.16 0.30 -17.90
C ALA A 141 -9.81 -0.22 -17.37
N LEU A 142 -9.80 -0.78 -16.16
CA LEU A 142 -8.55 -1.13 -15.44
C LEU A 142 -8.15 -2.60 -15.49
N GLY A 143 -9.01 -3.52 -15.92
CA GLY A 143 -8.75 -4.97 -15.86
C GLY A 143 -7.46 -5.42 -16.55
N LYS A 144 -7.03 -4.73 -17.62
CA LYS A 144 -5.75 -4.99 -18.29
C LYS A 144 -4.53 -4.38 -17.55
N TYR A 145 -4.77 -3.44 -16.65
CA TYR A 145 -3.75 -2.63 -15.99
C TYR A 145 -3.52 -2.97 -14.52
N THR A 146 -4.24 -3.94 -13.98
CA THR A 146 -4.02 -4.46 -12.63
C THR A 146 -4.46 -5.92 -12.54
N GLU A 147 -3.89 -6.67 -11.60
CA GLU A 147 -4.26 -8.05 -11.34
C GLU A 147 -5.31 -8.17 -10.24
N LYS A 148 -5.39 -7.15 -9.38
CA LYS A 148 -6.14 -7.23 -8.13
C LYS A 148 -6.93 -5.94 -7.85
N CYS A 149 -8.18 -6.12 -7.42
CA CYS A 149 -8.95 -5.06 -6.79
C CYS A 149 -9.20 -5.39 -5.31
N VAL A 150 -8.86 -4.43 -4.45
CA VAL A 150 -9.10 -4.53 -3.00
C VAL A 150 -10.19 -3.56 -2.60
N PHE A 151 -11.20 -4.04 -1.87
CA PHE A 151 -12.27 -3.19 -1.36
C PHE A 151 -12.45 -3.33 0.15
N SER A 152 -13.09 -2.35 0.77
CA SER A 152 -13.61 -2.42 2.12
C SER A 152 -14.89 -1.60 2.24
N PHE A 153 -15.68 -1.89 3.24
CA PHE A 153 -16.83 -1.03 3.59
C PHE A 153 -16.38 0.10 4.51
N VAL A 154 -17.11 1.21 4.50
CA VAL A 154 -16.74 2.38 5.30
C VAL A 154 -16.81 2.08 6.80
N ASP A 155 -15.70 2.32 7.48
CA ASP A 155 -15.64 2.29 8.94
C ASP A 155 -16.24 3.58 9.54
N ILE A 156 -17.02 3.44 10.59
CA ILE A 156 -17.57 4.56 11.34
C ILE A 156 -16.64 4.91 12.50
N TYR A 157 -16.08 6.11 12.44
CA TYR A 157 -15.27 6.68 13.52
C TYR A 157 -16.07 7.80 14.20
N PRO A 158 -16.61 7.56 15.44
CA PRO A 158 -17.51 8.50 16.09
C PRO A 158 -16.98 9.92 16.22
N SER A 159 -15.70 10.06 16.50
CA SER A 159 -15.03 11.37 16.66
C SER A 159 -14.56 12.02 15.34
N LYS A 160 -14.67 11.32 14.20
CA LYS A 160 -14.05 11.75 12.93
C LYS A 160 -15.06 11.94 11.79
N ASN A 161 -15.67 10.84 11.33
CA ASN A 161 -16.45 10.85 10.09
C ASN A 161 -17.98 10.69 10.28
N ILE A 162 -18.45 10.29 11.45
CA ILE A 162 -19.88 9.99 11.68
C ILE A 162 -20.80 11.18 11.32
N GLY A 163 -20.39 12.41 11.63
CA GLY A 163 -21.18 13.61 11.31
C GLY A 163 -21.34 13.83 9.80
N ASN A 164 -20.31 13.53 9.02
CA ASN A 164 -20.34 13.64 7.57
C ASN A 164 -21.16 12.50 6.94
N LEU A 165 -21.00 11.27 7.43
CA LEU A 165 -21.76 10.12 6.97
C LEU A 165 -23.27 10.27 7.25
N LYS A 166 -23.65 10.85 8.38
CA LYS A 166 -25.06 11.20 8.68
C LYS A 166 -25.65 12.19 7.67
N LYS A 167 -24.87 13.18 7.21
CA LYS A 167 -25.33 14.15 6.19
C LYS A 167 -25.61 13.47 4.85
N LEU A 168 -24.90 12.41 4.52
CA LEU A 168 -25.13 11.59 3.33
C LEU A 168 -26.26 10.58 3.47
N ARG A 169 -26.92 10.52 4.63
CA ARG A 169 -27.90 9.46 4.95
C ARG A 169 -27.32 8.08 4.78
N PHE A 170 -26.09 7.91 5.31
CA PHE A 170 -25.43 6.61 5.29
C PHE A 170 -26.32 5.52 5.87
N CYS A 171 -26.39 4.38 5.18
CA CYS A 171 -27.12 3.20 5.61
C CYS A 171 -26.23 1.95 5.56
N ARG A 172 -26.67 0.88 6.20
CA ARG A 172 -26.09 -0.45 6.09
C ARG A 172 -27.07 -1.34 5.36
N LEU A 173 -26.57 -2.25 4.57
CA LEU A 173 -27.37 -3.27 3.92
C LEU A 173 -27.72 -4.36 4.91
N SER A 174 -28.84 -5.06 4.69
CA SER A 174 -29.13 -6.33 5.34
C SER A 174 -28.09 -7.38 4.89
N PRO A 175 -27.93 -8.49 5.65
CA PRO A 175 -27.03 -9.57 5.22
C PRO A 175 -27.34 -10.11 3.83
N GLU A 176 -28.62 -10.21 3.46
CA GLU A 176 -29.09 -10.70 2.17
C GLU A 176 -28.77 -9.72 1.02
N GLU A 177 -29.00 -8.42 1.25
CA GLU A 177 -28.65 -7.36 0.28
C GLU A 177 -27.15 -7.29 0.08
N LEU A 178 -26.36 -7.40 1.17
CA LEU A 178 -24.90 -7.41 1.11
C LEU A 178 -24.38 -8.63 0.33
N ASP A 179 -24.97 -9.79 0.56
CA ASP A 179 -24.60 -11.01 -0.15
C ASP A 179 -24.86 -10.89 -1.66
N CYS A 180 -26.03 -10.38 -2.03
CA CYS A 180 -26.37 -10.12 -3.43
C CYS A 180 -25.42 -9.10 -4.07
N PHE A 181 -25.11 -8.03 -3.37
CA PHE A 181 -24.16 -7.00 -3.82
C PHE A 181 -22.75 -7.57 -4.05
N VAL A 182 -22.24 -8.36 -3.11
CA VAL A 182 -20.92 -9.00 -3.20
C VAL A 182 -20.86 -10.03 -4.33
N ALA A 183 -21.96 -10.78 -4.57
CA ALA A 183 -22.06 -11.67 -5.72
C ALA A 183 -21.93 -10.89 -7.04
N GLY A 184 -22.56 -9.70 -7.13
CA GLY A 184 -22.42 -8.80 -8.26
C GLY A 184 -20.98 -8.33 -8.48
N LEU A 185 -20.30 -7.86 -7.41
CA LEU A 185 -18.89 -7.48 -7.49
C LEU A 185 -18.02 -8.65 -7.99
N SER A 186 -18.26 -9.87 -7.46
CA SER A 186 -17.51 -11.06 -7.85
C SER A 186 -17.70 -11.39 -9.33
N SER A 187 -18.93 -11.32 -9.84
CA SER A 187 -19.23 -11.55 -11.25
C SER A 187 -18.50 -10.56 -12.16
N ILE A 188 -18.55 -9.26 -11.81
CA ILE A 188 -17.86 -8.21 -12.57
C ILE A 188 -16.34 -8.42 -12.53
N GLY A 189 -15.79 -8.73 -11.35
CA GLY A 189 -14.37 -9.02 -11.19
C GLY A 189 -13.90 -10.16 -12.09
N GLN A 190 -14.65 -11.28 -12.11
CA GLN A 190 -14.34 -12.44 -12.96
C GLN A 190 -14.40 -12.10 -14.45
N SER A 191 -15.42 -11.34 -14.88
CA SER A 191 -15.57 -10.91 -16.28
C SER A 191 -14.43 -9.99 -16.76
N ASN A 192 -13.70 -9.34 -15.83
CA ASN A 192 -12.58 -8.45 -16.11
C ASN A 192 -11.22 -9.03 -15.67
N GLU A 193 -11.14 -10.34 -15.40
CA GLU A 193 -9.91 -11.06 -14.98
C GLU A 193 -9.23 -10.47 -13.73
N LEU A 194 -10.04 -9.90 -12.82
CA LEU A 194 -9.57 -9.29 -11.58
C LEU A 194 -9.73 -10.25 -10.39
N VAL A 195 -8.68 -10.41 -9.62
CA VAL A 195 -8.74 -11.03 -8.29
C VAL A 195 -9.32 -10.02 -7.30
N LEU A 196 -10.49 -10.33 -6.73
CA LEU A 196 -11.08 -9.48 -5.68
C LEU A 196 -10.63 -9.92 -4.29
N ALA A 197 -10.39 -8.95 -3.42
CA ALA A 197 -10.06 -9.21 -2.03
C ALA A 197 -10.55 -8.09 -1.11
N THR A 198 -10.75 -8.38 0.18
CA THR A 198 -11.19 -7.39 1.17
C THR A 198 -10.03 -6.84 1.99
N CYS A 199 -10.16 -5.62 2.52
CA CYS A 199 -9.16 -5.02 3.41
C CYS A 199 -9.71 -4.89 4.84
N ALA A 200 -9.19 -5.71 5.75
CA ALA A 200 -9.51 -5.68 7.19
C ALA A 200 -11.03 -5.76 7.48
N GLU A 201 -11.73 -6.61 6.76
CA GLU A 201 -13.14 -6.94 6.98
C GLU A 201 -13.26 -8.20 7.84
N ALA A 202 -14.27 -8.22 8.73
CA ALA A 202 -14.59 -9.39 9.55
C ALA A 202 -15.37 -10.44 8.76
N ILE A 203 -16.14 -10.00 7.76
CA ILE A 203 -17.04 -10.85 6.99
C ILE A 203 -16.27 -11.83 6.11
N ASP A 204 -16.61 -13.11 6.18
CA ASP A 204 -16.09 -14.13 5.27
C ASP A 204 -16.86 -14.12 3.95
N LEU A 205 -16.15 -13.86 2.86
CA LEU A 205 -16.66 -13.80 1.51
C LEU A 205 -16.10 -14.92 0.61
N ALA A 206 -15.54 -15.97 1.19
CA ALA A 206 -14.92 -17.08 0.47
C ALA A 206 -15.89 -17.78 -0.50
N LYS A 207 -17.19 -17.85 -0.18
CA LYS A 207 -18.23 -18.38 -1.08
C LYS A 207 -18.36 -17.62 -2.40
N HIS A 208 -17.96 -16.33 -2.40
CA HIS A 208 -17.89 -15.48 -3.60
C HIS A 208 -16.47 -15.44 -4.20
N ARG A 209 -15.56 -16.33 -3.79
CA ARG A 209 -14.14 -16.36 -4.22
C ARG A 209 -13.38 -15.08 -3.88
N ILE A 210 -13.76 -14.40 -2.83
CA ILE A 210 -13.13 -13.17 -2.33
C ILE A 210 -12.42 -13.51 -1.02
N ALA A 211 -11.10 -13.34 -1.01
CA ALA A 211 -10.26 -13.60 0.14
C ALA A 211 -9.97 -12.31 0.93
N HIS A 212 -9.50 -12.48 2.17
CA HIS A 212 -8.95 -11.36 2.91
C HIS A 212 -7.56 -10.97 2.36
N ASN A 213 -7.33 -9.69 2.17
CA ASN A 213 -6.09 -9.14 1.64
C ASN A 213 -5.15 -8.66 2.73
N SER A 214 -3.87 -8.59 2.37
CA SER A 214 -2.84 -7.83 3.07
C SER A 214 -2.45 -6.63 2.22
N CYS A 215 -2.67 -5.40 2.72
CA CYS A 215 -2.30 -4.19 1.95
C CYS A 215 -0.79 -3.98 1.95
N ILE A 216 -0.12 -4.36 3.04
CA ILE A 216 1.33 -4.58 3.07
C ILE A 216 1.49 -6.09 2.89
N ASP A 217 1.61 -6.51 1.64
CA ASP A 217 1.47 -7.90 1.22
C ASP A 217 2.84 -8.56 1.06
N LYS A 218 3.18 -9.48 1.99
CA LYS A 218 4.45 -10.18 1.98
C LYS A 218 4.65 -10.93 0.66
N ALA A 219 3.66 -11.69 0.20
CA ALA A 219 3.77 -12.50 -1.01
C ALA A 219 3.99 -11.65 -2.26
N LEU A 220 3.30 -10.49 -2.35
CA LEU A 220 3.53 -9.54 -3.44
C LEU A 220 4.94 -8.95 -3.37
N ILE A 221 5.41 -8.55 -2.18
CA ILE A 221 6.74 -7.98 -2.01
C ILE A 221 7.81 -9.03 -2.38
N GLU A 222 7.67 -10.28 -1.93
CA GLU A 222 8.59 -11.38 -2.29
C GLU A 222 8.61 -11.61 -3.81
N ARG A 223 7.46 -11.56 -4.48
CA ARG A 223 7.36 -11.65 -5.95
C ARG A 223 8.06 -10.49 -6.66
N ILE A 224 7.89 -9.26 -6.16
CA ILE A 224 8.49 -8.05 -6.75
C ILE A 224 10.01 -8.02 -6.56
N THR A 225 10.48 -8.40 -5.37
CA THR A 225 11.90 -8.33 -4.99
C THR A 225 12.69 -9.58 -5.40
N GLY A 226 12.01 -10.67 -5.72
CA GLY A 226 12.64 -11.98 -5.96
C GLY A 226 13.31 -12.58 -4.71
N THR A 227 12.97 -12.10 -3.50
CA THR A 227 13.66 -12.45 -2.26
C THR A 227 12.66 -12.84 -1.17
N VAL A 228 12.95 -13.88 -0.40
CA VAL A 228 12.16 -14.29 0.77
C VAL A 228 12.37 -13.29 1.91
N LEU A 229 11.28 -12.91 2.58
CA LEU A 229 11.30 -11.96 3.69
C LEU A 229 11.05 -12.65 5.03
N ASP A 230 11.89 -12.39 6.01
CA ASP A 230 11.69 -12.74 7.42
C ASP A 230 11.05 -11.56 8.15
N VAL A 231 9.76 -11.36 7.92
CA VAL A 231 8.98 -10.26 8.49
C VAL A 231 7.77 -10.80 9.24
N GLY A 232 7.59 -10.33 10.46
CA GLY A 232 6.44 -10.68 11.29
C GLY A 232 5.17 -9.87 10.98
N ASP A 233 4.07 -10.28 11.59
CA ASP A 233 2.78 -9.60 11.50
C ASP A 233 2.88 -8.15 12.01
N GLY A 234 2.26 -7.25 11.26
CA GLY A 234 2.20 -5.82 11.57
C GLY A 234 0.77 -5.32 11.72
N ARG A 235 -0.10 -6.09 12.37
CA ARG A 235 -1.53 -5.78 12.53
C ARG A 235 -1.74 -4.33 12.93
N GLN A 236 -2.40 -3.57 12.07
CA GLN A 236 -2.65 -2.14 12.28
C GLN A 236 -4.01 -1.89 12.94
N ARG A 237 -4.94 -2.81 12.73
CA ARG A 237 -6.30 -2.83 13.29
C ARG A 237 -6.79 -4.28 13.33
N GLU A 238 -7.92 -4.49 13.95
CA GLU A 238 -8.62 -5.78 13.94
C GLU A 238 -8.83 -6.28 12.50
N HIS A 239 -8.73 -7.59 12.29
CA HIS A 239 -8.80 -8.27 10.99
C HIS A 239 -7.75 -7.85 9.92
N CYS A 240 -6.79 -6.97 10.26
CA CYS A 240 -5.69 -6.60 9.37
C CYS A 240 -4.66 -7.73 9.28
N ARG A 241 -4.28 -8.11 8.05
CA ARG A 241 -3.28 -9.16 7.76
C ARG A 241 -1.95 -8.61 7.24
N CYS A 242 -1.75 -7.30 7.36
CA CYS A 242 -0.50 -6.66 6.91
C CYS A 242 0.70 -7.14 7.72
N VAL A 243 1.85 -7.26 7.05
CA VAL A 243 3.12 -7.45 7.74
C VAL A 243 3.65 -6.12 8.29
N LYS A 244 4.67 -6.18 9.15
CA LYS A 244 5.27 -5.02 9.80
C LYS A 244 5.82 -4.03 8.78
N CYS A 245 5.54 -2.74 8.98
CA CYS A 245 6.05 -1.64 8.17
C CYS A 245 6.21 -0.37 9.00
N ASP A 246 7.01 0.57 8.51
CA ASP A 246 7.18 1.91 9.08
C ASP A 246 6.47 2.94 8.18
N ASP A 247 5.50 3.68 8.74
CA ASP A 247 4.74 4.71 8.04
C ASP A 247 5.36 6.10 8.28
N ILE A 248 5.68 6.81 7.20
CA ILE A 248 6.38 8.09 7.24
C ILE A 248 5.47 9.31 7.06
N GLY A 249 4.16 9.12 6.95
CA GLY A 249 3.22 10.24 6.81
C GLY A 249 2.81 10.89 8.11
N THR A 250 2.17 12.03 7.96
CA THR A 250 1.66 12.85 9.07
C THR A 250 0.14 12.97 8.95
N TYR A 251 -0.59 12.81 10.07
CA TYR A 251 -2.03 13.03 10.12
C TYR A 251 -2.40 14.49 9.87
N ASP A 252 -3.59 14.73 9.33
CA ASP A 252 -4.13 16.06 9.04
C ASP A 252 -3.28 16.86 8.03
N THR A 253 -2.77 16.19 7.01
CA THR A 253 -1.97 16.84 5.96
C THR A 253 -2.51 16.59 4.55
N CYS A 254 -3.41 15.63 4.34
CA CYS A 254 -3.95 15.30 3.02
C CYS A 254 -5.05 16.28 2.58
N PRO A 255 -4.87 17.01 1.46
CA PRO A 255 -5.85 18.00 0.99
C PRO A 255 -7.05 17.44 0.22
N HIS A 256 -7.13 16.14 -0.06
CA HIS A 256 -8.25 15.56 -0.82
C HIS A 256 -9.63 15.83 -0.22
N GLY A 257 -9.72 16.01 1.10
CA GLY A 257 -10.95 16.36 1.78
C GLY A 257 -12.02 15.28 1.82
N CYS A 258 -11.67 14.01 1.56
CA CYS A 258 -12.59 12.88 1.58
C CYS A 258 -13.37 12.85 2.92
N ILE A 259 -14.70 12.86 2.86
CA ILE A 259 -15.55 13.01 4.06
C ILE A 259 -15.54 11.78 4.97
N TYR A 260 -15.18 10.60 4.45
CA TYR A 260 -15.05 9.37 5.20
C TYR A 260 -13.66 9.16 5.82
N CYS A 261 -12.72 10.08 5.57
CA CYS A 261 -11.31 9.91 5.93
C CYS A 261 -11.12 9.80 7.45
N TYR A 262 -10.33 8.80 7.86
CA TYR A 262 -9.92 8.64 9.26
C TYR A 262 -8.64 9.40 9.61
N ALA A 263 -7.86 9.80 8.61
CA ALA A 263 -6.54 10.42 8.79
C ALA A 263 -6.60 11.95 8.89
N ASN A 264 -7.71 12.58 8.46
CA ASN A 264 -7.95 14.01 8.55
C ASN A 264 -9.09 14.30 9.53
N PHE A 265 -8.83 15.15 10.52
CA PHE A 265 -9.83 15.48 11.55
C PHE A 265 -10.66 16.70 11.18
N ARG A 266 -10.02 17.77 10.69
CA ARG A 266 -10.68 19.04 10.38
C ARG A 266 -9.99 19.76 9.23
N PRO A 267 -10.73 20.37 8.28
CA PRO A 267 -10.15 21.07 7.12
C PRO A 267 -9.22 22.22 7.50
N ASN A 268 -9.53 22.97 8.55
CA ASN A 268 -8.70 24.08 9.03
C ASN A 268 -7.36 23.59 9.61
N ILE A 269 -7.30 22.41 10.25
CA ILE A 269 -6.05 21.81 10.73
C ILE A 269 -5.20 21.41 9.52
N VAL A 270 -5.79 20.77 8.51
CA VAL A 270 -5.10 20.42 7.26
C VAL A 270 -4.50 21.66 6.60
N SER A 271 -5.29 22.73 6.47
CA SER A 271 -4.84 24.01 5.90
C SER A 271 -3.68 24.62 6.73
N GLY A 272 -3.78 24.58 8.06
CA GLY A 272 -2.74 25.07 8.96
C GLY A 272 -1.42 24.30 8.82
N LYS A 273 -1.47 22.96 8.83
CA LYS A 273 -0.27 22.11 8.66
C LYS A 273 0.35 22.25 7.27
N ARG A 274 -0.46 22.40 6.22
CA ARG A 274 0.07 22.65 4.88
C ARG A 274 0.86 23.96 4.76
N LYS A 275 0.55 24.98 5.54
CA LYS A 275 1.34 26.21 5.59
C LYS A 275 2.76 25.98 6.15
N ALA A 276 2.94 24.95 6.97
CA ALA A 276 4.25 24.55 7.50
C ALA A 276 5.00 23.56 6.56
N TYR A 277 4.45 23.30 5.36
CA TYR A 277 5.15 22.44 4.40
C TYR A 277 6.40 23.13 3.86
N ASP A 278 7.52 22.48 4.10
CA ASP A 278 8.82 22.81 3.53
C ASP A 278 9.42 21.54 2.91
N VAL A 279 9.73 21.60 1.63
CA VAL A 279 10.33 20.50 0.87
C VAL A 279 11.69 20.09 1.46
N ASN A 280 12.37 21.00 2.14
CA ASN A 280 13.69 20.77 2.75
C ASN A 280 13.61 20.16 4.16
N SER A 281 12.46 20.32 4.83
CA SER A 281 12.27 19.79 6.18
C SER A 281 12.36 18.25 6.19
N PRO A 282 13.08 17.64 7.15
CA PRO A 282 13.02 16.18 7.32
C PRO A 282 11.67 15.69 7.86
N LEU A 283 10.83 16.58 8.42
CA LEU A 283 9.46 16.32 8.87
C LEU A 283 8.46 16.73 7.80
N LEU A 284 7.43 15.92 7.57
CA LEU A 284 6.37 16.25 6.63
C LEU A 284 5.35 17.20 7.26
N CYS A 285 5.22 18.44 6.70
CA CYS A 285 4.30 19.47 7.16
C CYS A 285 4.44 19.78 8.65
N ASP A 286 5.65 19.82 9.14
CA ASP A 286 5.99 20.09 10.53
C ASP A 286 7.41 20.66 10.63
N SER A 287 7.75 21.27 11.76
CA SER A 287 9.08 21.84 12.03
C SER A 287 9.63 21.34 13.36
N MET A 288 10.94 21.28 13.44
CA MET A 288 11.65 20.96 14.68
C MET A 288 11.56 22.12 15.68
N THR A 289 11.44 21.78 16.94
CA THR A 289 11.49 22.72 18.08
C THR A 289 12.61 22.33 19.04
N GLU A 290 13.02 23.24 19.89
CA GLU A 290 14.03 22.96 20.93
C GLU A 290 13.58 21.91 21.96
N ALA A 291 12.27 21.72 22.10
CA ALA A 291 11.69 20.72 22.99
C ALA A 291 11.68 19.29 22.42
N ASP A 292 12.03 19.12 21.14
CA ASP A 292 11.96 17.82 20.46
C ASP A 292 13.12 16.92 20.86
N LYS A 293 12.77 15.69 21.20
CA LYS A 293 13.75 14.63 21.48
C LYS A 293 13.85 13.71 20.26
N ILE A 294 14.97 13.82 19.54
CA ILE A 294 15.26 12.96 18.39
C ILE A 294 15.85 11.65 18.88
N THR A 295 15.34 10.53 18.38
CA THR A 295 15.87 9.18 18.62
C THR A 295 16.03 8.43 17.31
N GLU A 296 17.15 7.75 17.13
CA GLU A 296 17.32 6.82 16.00
C GLU A 296 16.35 5.65 16.15
N ARG A 297 15.58 5.36 15.10
CA ARG A 297 14.75 4.16 15.07
C ARG A 297 15.56 3.02 14.47
N PRO A 298 15.76 1.91 15.22
CA PRO A 298 16.43 0.74 14.65
C PRO A 298 15.62 0.17 13.50
N VAL A 299 16.21 0.14 12.32
CA VAL A 299 15.62 -0.46 11.11
C VAL A 299 16.63 -1.40 10.46
N LYS A 300 16.13 -2.47 9.84
CA LYS A 300 16.95 -3.44 9.11
C LYS A 300 16.17 -4.02 7.93
N SER A 301 16.88 -4.51 6.92
CA SER A 301 16.28 -5.33 5.88
C SER A 301 15.71 -6.61 6.48
N TYR A 302 14.56 -7.06 5.93
CA TYR A 302 13.93 -8.35 6.22
C TYR A 302 14.31 -9.43 5.20
N LYS A 303 15.14 -9.10 4.18
CA LYS A 303 15.61 -10.08 3.20
C LYS A 303 16.35 -11.22 3.90
N SER A 304 15.95 -12.46 3.59
CA SER A 304 16.57 -13.66 4.14
C SER A 304 17.60 -14.21 3.14
N TYR A 305 18.85 -14.25 3.57
CA TYR A 305 19.96 -14.81 2.77
C TYR A 305 20.04 -16.35 2.82
N LYS A 306 19.09 -17.02 3.50
CA LYS A 306 19.14 -18.49 3.67
C LYS A 306 19.07 -19.28 2.35
N GLN A 307 18.44 -18.76 1.32
CA GLN A 307 18.30 -19.47 0.05
C GLN A 307 19.56 -19.48 -0.81
N GLU A 308 20.43 -18.48 -0.74
CA GLU A 308 21.71 -18.52 -1.48
C GLU A 308 22.64 -19.61 -0.96
N TYR A 309 22.65 -19.86 0.35
CA TYR A 309 23.46 -20.93 0.96
C TYR A 309 22.95 -22.32 0.61
N GLU A 310 21.65 -22.54 0.57
CA GLU A 310 21.07 -23.83 0.18
C GLU A 310 21.29 -24.13 -1.32
N GLN A 311 21.13 -23.14 -2.19
CA GLN A 311 21.44 -23.31 -3.62
C GLN A 311 22.91 -23.51 -3.90
N LEU A 312 23.80 -22.79 -3.24
CA LEU A 312 25.24 -23.00 -3.34
C LEU A 312 25.67 -24.38 -2.80
N THR A 313 25.04 -24.85 -1.73
CA THR A 313 25.32 -26.18 -1.16
C THR A 313 24.81 -27.29 -2.07
N LEU A 314 23.62 -27.14 -2.68
CA LEU A 314 23.07 -28.07 -3.65
C LEU A 314 23.89 -28.13 -4.96
N GLN A 315 24.37 -26.98 -5.44
CA GLN A 315 25.26 -26.94 -6.61
C GLN A 315 26.62 -27.56 -6.33
N ASN A 316 27.16 -27.39 -5.12
CA ASN A 316 28.43 -28.04 -4.71
C ASN A 316 28.27 -29.54 -4.48
N LEU A 317 27.10 -30.06 -4.18
CA LEU A 317 26.82 -31.50 -4.06
C LEU A 317 26.59 -32.21 -5.41
N GLN A 318 26.38 -31.45 -6.51
CA GLN A 318 26.22 -31.96 -7.86
C GLN A 318 27.51 -31.96 -8.69
N GLY A 319 28.64 -31.57 -8.09
CA GLY A 319 29.96 -31.70 -8.73
C GLY A 319 30.39 -33.17 -8.89
N PRO A 320 31.12 -33.51 -9.97
CA PRO A 320 31.51 -34.91 -10.21
C PRO A 320 32.42 -35.39 -9.07
N PHE A 321 32.01 -36.47 -8.41
CA PHE A 321 32.87 -37.19 -7.45
C PHE A 321 34.15 -37.63 -8.14
N PRO A 322 35.34 -37.39 -7.58
CA PRO A 322 36.57 -37.93 -8.15
C PRO A 322 36.54 -39.47 -8.04
N VAL A 323 36.57 -40.10 -9.19
CA VAL A 323 36.69 -41.55 -9.27
C VAL A 323 38.08 -41.93 -8.74
N THR A 324 38.14 -42.53 -7.56
CA THR A 324 39.37 -43.08 -7.02
C THR A 324 39.74 -44.31 -7.81
N ALA A 325 40.84 -44.21 -8.58
CA ALA A 325 41.45 -45.37 -9.28
C ALA A 325 41.95 -46.41 -8.26
N SER A 326 41.37 -47.60 -8.31
CA SER A 326 41.79 -48.72 -7.52
C SER A 326 43.16 -49.18 -8.04
N ARG A 327 44.21 -49.15 -7.20
CA ARG A 327 45.48 -49.78 -7.43
C ARG A 327 45.27 -51.29 -7.30
N ARG A 328 45.50 -52.04 -8.42
CA ARG A 328 45.66 -53.51 -8.42
C ARG A 328 47.04 -53.82 -7.88
N ASP A 329 47.08 -54.49 -6.75
CA ASP A 329 48.26 -55.15 -6.23
C ASP A 329 48.51 -56.44 -7.05
N ASN A 330 49.58 -56.45 -7.83
CA ASN A 330 50.13 -57.67 -8.43
C ASN A 330 51.25 -58.18 -7.52
N ARG A 331 50.96 -59.19 -6.68
CA ARG A 331 51.99 -60.04 -6.08
C ARG A 331 51.99 -61.34 -6.88
N THR A 332 53.02 -61.54 -7.68
CA THR A 332 53.42 -62.85 -8.20
C THR A 332 54.47 -63.43 -7.26
N ARG A 333 54.20 -64.65 -6.86
CA ARG A 333 55.16 -65.55 -6.19
C ARG A 333 56.12 -66.12 -7.20
N SER A 334 57.32 -66.22 -6.85
CA SER A 334 58.25 -67.41 -6.85
C SER A 334 59.50 -67.00 -6.15
#